data_4e14e7ea5744220e650005bd59c1bcfa
#
_entry.id   4e14e7ea5744220e650005bd59c1bcfa
#
_cell.length_a   1.000
_cell.length_b   1.000
_cell.length_c   1.000
_cell.angle_alpha   90.00
_cell.angle_beta   90.00
_cell.angle_gamma   90.00
#
_symmetry.space_group_name_H-M   'P 1'
#
loop_
_entity.id
_entity.type
_entity.pdbx_description
1 polymer ?
#
loop_
_entity_poly.entity_id
_entity_poly.type
_entity_poly.pdbx_seq_one_letter_code
_entity_poly.pdbx_strand_id
1 'polypeptide(L)'
;MPLTVLDPTPALVVIDLQKGIVSRPIADVVPNAAALAKAFRGHGLPVVLVNVTGRAPGRTDAGSGGGTGTFPAGWADLIDELEQEPDDHLITKRRRSAFHDTGLDTLLRDLGVTQIVLAGVSTSSGVESTARSGHDHGYHVVLATDAMTDPDPGSHRHSVERVFPKLGETAASAEIIGFLDRRL
;
A
#
# COMPACT_ATOMS: atom_id res chain seq x y z
N MET A 1 -9.26 6.08 14.50
CA MET A 1 -8.54 6.51 15.73
C MET A 1 -7.11 6.80 15.30
N PRO A 2 -6.46 7.82 15.87
CA PRO A 2 -5.04 8.06 15.60
C PRO A 2 -4.21 6.85 15.97
N LEU A 3 -3.02 6.75 15.40
CA LEU A 3 -2.06 5.69 15.68
C LEU A 3 -1.72 5.66 17.18
N THR A 4 -1.86 4.50 17.79
CA THR A 4 -1.60 4.33 19.23
C THR A 4 -0.26 3.64 19.50
N VAL A 5 0.14 2.72 18.63
CA VAL A 5 1.37 1.94 18.77
C VAL A 5 1.87 1.42 17.41
N LEU A 6 3.19 1.35 17.25
CA LEU A 6 3.82 0.50 16.24
C LEU A 6 4.37 -0.77 16.91
N ASP A 7 4.03 -1.91 16.34
CA ASP A 7 4.51 -3.22 16.78
C ASP A 7 6.03 -3.35 16.65
N PRO A 8 6.68 -4.30 17.32
CA PRO A 8 8.13 -4.50 17.21
C PRO A 8 8.63 -4.68 15.77
N THR A 9 7.86 -5.36 14.93
CA THR A 9 8.22 -5.60 13.51
C THR A 9 7.06 -5.21 12.61
N PRO A 10 6.83 -3.90 12.36
CA PRO A 10 5.87 -3.47 11.34
C PRO A 10 6.52 -3.57 9.96
N ALA A 11 5.73 -3.78 8.92
CA ALA A 11 6.18 -3.68 7.53
C ALA A 11 5.47 -2.53 6.82
N LEU A 12 6.19 -1.79 5.99
CA LEU A 12 5.58 -0.87 5.04
C LEU A 12 5.17 -1.64 3.78
N VAL A 13 3.94 -1.45 3.33
CA VAL A 13 3.43 -2.04 2.07
C VAL A 13 2.92 -0.91 1.18
N VAL A 14 3.66 -0.62 0.12
CA VAL A 14 3.36 0.46 -0.83
C VAL A 14 2.65 -0.11 -2.05
N ILE A 15 1.42 0.33 -2.28
CA ILE A 15 0.52 -0.22 -3.29
C ILE A 15 0.59 0.60 -4.59
N ASP A 16 0.96 -0.05 -5.69
CA ASP A 16 0.78 0.38 -7.08
C ASP A 16 1.33 1.78 -7.42
N LEU A 17 2.37 2.25 -6.73
CA LEU A 17 3.12 3.43 -7.16
C LEU A 17 4.05 3.04 -8.31
N GLN A 18 3.48 2.86 -9.50
CA GLN A 18 4.12 2.41 -10.72
C GLN A 18 3.88 3.36 -11.89
N LYS A 19 4.77 3.38 -12.87
CA LYS A 19 4.81 4.36 -13.99
C LYS A 19 3.50 4.41 -14.78
N GLY A 20 2.85 3.27 -14.96
CA GLY A 20 1.58 3.20 -15.71
C GLY A 20 0.33 3.72 -14.95
N ILE A 21 0.46 3.97 -13.65
CA ILE A 21 -0.65 4.44 -12.78
C ILE A 21 -0.38 5.85 -12.27
N VAL A 22 0.86 6.14 -11.86
CA VAL A 22 1.22 7.45 -11.31
C VAL A 22 1.09 8.52 -12.38
N SER A 23 0.22 9.48 -12.12
CA SER A 23 0.02 10.66 -12.95
C SER A 23 0.17 11.93 -12.08
N ARG A 24 0.17 13.10 -12.71
CA ARG A 24 0.31 14.37 -11.99
C ARG A 24 -0.65 14.55 -10.79
N PRO A 25 -1.95 14.19 -10.86
CA PRO A 25 -2.86 14.34 -9.74
C PRO A 25 -2.50 13.52 -8.49
N ILE A 26 -1.70 12.45 -8.62
CA ILE A 26 -1.29 11.62 -7.47
C ILE A 26 0.15 11.89 -7.02
N ALA A 27 0.85 12.79 -7.70
CA ALA A 27 2.22 13.15 -7.37
C ALA A 27 2.38 13.74 -5.96
N ASP A 28 1.34 14.33 -5.39
CA ASP A 28 1.37 14.92 -4.04
C ASP A 28 1.57 13.87 -2.93
N VAL A 29 1.22 12.60 -3.17
CA VAL A 29 1.40 11.52 -2.17
C VAL A 29 2.73 10.82 -2.28
N VAL A 30 3.42 10.95 -3.41
CA VAL A 30 4.70 10.28 -3.68
C VAL A 30 5.79 10.66 -2.68
N PRO A 31 6.01 11.95 -2.34
CA PRO A 31 7.01 12.32 -1.35
C PRO A 31 6.78 11.68 0.03
N ASN A 32 5.52 11.56 0.45
CA ASN A 32 5.16 10.96 1.73
C ASN A 32 5.41 9.44 1.73
N ALA A 33 5.06 8.76 0.65
CA ALA A 33 5.35 7.33 0.49
C ALA A 33 6.85 7.04 0.44
N ALA A 34 7.63 7.87 -0.29
CA ALA A 34 9.08 7.77 -0.34
C ALA A 34 9.73 8.03 1.03
N ALA A 35 9.24 9.03 1.77
CA ALA A 35 9.72 9.32 3.14
C ALA A 35 9.46 8.15 4.09
N LEU A 36 8.28 7.51 4.01
CA LEU A 36 7.98 6.30 4.77
C LEU A 36 8.94 5.16 4.40
N ALA A 37 9.15 4.89 3.12
CA ALA A 37 10.06 3.84 2.66
C ALA A 37 11.49 4.07 3.19
N LYS A 38 12.00 5.29 3.07
CA LYS A 38 13.30 5.67 3.61
C LYS A 38 13.38 5.47 5.13
N ALA A 39 12.35 5.87 5.88
CA ALA A 39 12.33 5.72 7.33
C ALA A 39 12.31 4.23 7.73
N PHE A 40 11.48 3.41 7.11
CA PHE A 40 11.44 1.97 7.39
C PHE A 40 12.79 1.30 7.13
N ARG A 41 13.43 1.57 5.99
CA ARG A 41 14.80 1.09 5.67
C ARG A 41 15.81 1.55 6.70
N GLY A 42 15.79 2.83 7.09
CA GLY A 42 16.67 3.41 8.09
C GLY A 42 16.57 2.74 9.45
N HIS A 43 15.43 2.16 9.79
CA HIS A 43 15.20 1.39 11.01
C HIS A 43 15.36 -0.13 10.83
N GLY A 44 15.84 -0.61 9.67
CA GLY A 44 15.99 -2.03 9.36
C GLY A 44 14.66 -2.80 9.31
N LEU A 45 13.55 -2.13 8.97
CA LEU A 45 12.22 -2.69 8.92
C LEU A 45 11.84 -3.04 7.47
N PRO A 46 11.02 -4.09 7.26
CA PRO A 46 10.64 -4.53 5.93
C PRO A 46 9.90 -3.47 5.12
N VAL A 47 10.32 -3.29 3.87
CA VAL A 47 9.60 -2.52 2.85
C VAL A 47 9.16 -3.46 1.75
N VAL A 48 7.86 -3.50 1.50
CA VAL A 48 7.24 -4.29 0.44
C VAL A 48 6.67 -3.33 -0.59
N LEU A 49 7.22 -3.36 -1.80
CA LEU A 49 6.76 -2.59 -2.93
C LEU A 49 5.85 -3.48 -3.79
N VAL A 50 4.64 -3.01 -4.04
CA VAL A 50 3.63 -3.79 -4.76
C VAL A 50 3.37 -3.14 -6.11
N ASN A 51 3.44 -3.94 -7.18
CA ASN A 51 2.96 -3.52 -8.49
C ASN A 51 1.82 -4.43 -8.98
N VAL A 52 1.04 -3.95 -9.94
CA VAL A 52 -0.05 -4.70 -10.54
C VAL A 52 0.20 -4.92 -12.04
N THR A 53 0.04 -6.16 -12.50
CA THR A 53 0.22 -6.55 -13.91
C THR A 53 -1.02 -7.17 -14.52
N GLY A 54 -2.16 -7.11 -13.83
CA GLY A 54 -3.39 -7.76 -14.28
C GLY A 54 -4.66 -7.05 -13.79
N ARG A 55 -5.79 -7.64 -14.11
CA ARG A 55 -7.12 -7.20 -13.70
C ARG A 55 -7.95 -8.37 -13.21
N ALA A 56 -8.89 -8.11 -12.31
CA ALA A 56 -9.88 -9.09 -11.93
C ALA A 56 -10.73 -9.50 -13.15
N PRO A 57 -11.04 -10.80 -13.33
CA PRO A 57 -11.71 -11.28 -14.55
C PRO A 57 -13.21 -11.04 -14.57
N GLY A 58 -13.80 -10.63 -13.44
CA GLY A 58 -15.24 -10.44 -13.30
C GLY A 58 -15.76 -9.26 -14.14
N ARG A 59 -16.97 -9.39 -14.64
CA ARG A 59 -17.68 -8.29 -15.34
C ARG A 59 -18.09 -7.22 -14.33
N THR A 60 -18.04 -5.96 -14.75
CA THR A 60 -18.46 -4.81 -13.93
C THR A 60 -19.34 -3.87 -14.74
N ASP A 61 -20.18 -3.10 -14.05
CA ASP A 61 -21.03 -2.06 -14.69
C ASP A 61 -20.18 -0.96 -15.35
N ALA A 62 -18.97 -0.72 -14.86
CA ALA A 62 -18.03 0.22 -15.46
C ALA A 62 -17.45 -0.25 -16.81
N GLY A 63 -17.90 -1.39 -17.34
CA GLY A 63 -17.53 -1.89 -18.67
C GLY A 63 -16.09 -2.38 -18.83
N SER A 64 -15.28 -2.29 -17.79
CA SER A 64 -13.88 -2.70 -17.81
C SER A 64 -13.66 -4.17 -17.39
N GLY A 65 -14.67 -5.01 -17.59
CA GLY A 65 -14.57 -6.44 -17.29
C GLY A 65 -13.53 -7.12 -18.17
N GLY A 66 -12.53 -7.73 -17.54
CA GLY A 66 -11.74 -8.78 -18.11
C GLY A 66 -10.97 -8.49 -19.40
N GLY A 67 -10.52 -7.27 -19.62
CA GLY A 67 -9.69 -6.98 -20.78
C GLY A 67 -8.42 -7.85 -20.77
N THR A 68 -8.26 -8.70 -21.79
CA THR A 68 -7.05 -9.49 -22.07
C THR A 68 -5.92 -8.64 -22.64
N GLY A 69 -6.05 -7.31 -22.58
CA GLY A 69 -5.05 -6.39 -23.09
C GLY A 69 -3.73 -6.50 -22.35
N THR A 70 -2.63 -6.60 -23.11
CA THR A 70 -1.29 -6.49 -22.59
C THR A 70 -1.02 -5.02 -22.21
N PHE A 71 -0.43 -4.81 -21.04
CA PHE A 71 0.05 -3.49 -20.67
C PHE A 71 1.30 -3.11 -21.46
N PRO A 72 1.54 -1.82 -21.77
CA PRO A 72 2.77 -1.38 -22.42
C PRO A 72 4.03 -1.79 -21.65
N ALA A 73 5.16 -1.92 -22.32
CA ALA A 73 6.44 -2.14 -21.67
C ALA A 73 6.72 -1.02 -20.67
N GLY A 74 7.25 -1.38 -19.48
CA GLY A 74 7.51 -0.45 -18.39
C GLY A 74 6.28 0.03 -17.62
N TRP A 75 5.08 -0.38 -18.00
CA TRP A 75 3.85 0.05 -17.31
C TRP A 75 3.82 -0.35 -15.83
N ALA A 76 4.35 -1.53 -15.53
CA ALA A 76 4.39 -2.06 -14.16
C ALA A 76 5.66 -1.68 -13.40
N ASP A 77 6.61 -0.97 -14.02
CA ASP A 77 7.81 -0.53 -13.33
C ASP A 77 7.43 0.44 -12.21
N LEU A 78 8.05 0.27 -11.06
CA LEU A 78 7.91 1.20 -9.94
C LEU A 78 8.41 2.59 -10.34
N ILE A 79 7.84 3.63 -9.74
CA ILE A 79 8.34 4.99 -9.94
C ILE A 79 9.73 5.16 -9.31
N ASP A 80 10.56 5.96 -9.95
CA ASP A 80 11.96 6.13 -9.55
C ASP A 80 12.09 6.83 -8.16
N GLU A 81 11.10 7.63 -7.78
CA GLU A 81 11.04 8.34 -6.49
C GLU A 81 10.94 7.43 -5.27
N LEU A 82 10.56 6.17 -5.44
CA LEU A 82 10.58 5.18 -4.34
C LEU A 82 12.01 4.71 -4.00
N GLU A 83 13.00 5.01 -4.86
CA GLU A 83 14.41 4.66 -4.65
C GLU A 83 14.55 3.20 -4.21
N GLN A 84 13.96 2.27 -4.98
CA GLN A 84 13.98 0.84 -4.64
C GLN A 84 15.39 0.36 -4.29
N GLU A 85 15.52 -0.30 -3.14
CA GLU A 85 16.77 -0.86 -2.64
C GLU A 85 16.81 -2.40 -2.79
N PRO A 86 18.02 -3.03 -2.80
CA PRO A 86 18.15 -4.49 -2.97
C PRO A 86 17.43 -5.33 -1.90
N ASP A 87 17.28 -4.79 -0.70
CA ASP A 87 16.62 -5.47 0.42
C ASP A 87 15.10 -5.26 0.44
N ASP A 88 14.56 -4.45 -0.48
CA ASP A 88 13.12 -4.31 -0.63
C ASP A 88 12.50 -5.57 -1.24
N HIS A 89 11.32 -5.91 -0.76
CA HIS A 89 10.56 -7.02 -1.31
C HIS A 89 9.60 -6.54 -2.41
N LEU A 90 9.64 -7.17 -3.59
CA LEU A 90 8.71 -6.88 -4.66
C LEU A 90 7.60 -7.93 -4.71
N ILE A 91 6.36 -7.48 -4.65
CA ILE A 91 5.15 -8.29 -4.81
C ILE A 91 4.41 -7.85 -6.08
N THR A 92 4.23 -8.77 -7.01
CA THR A 92 3.43 -8.52 -8.22
C THR A 92 2.06 -9.15 -8.09
N LYS A 93 1.02 -8.33 -8.14
CA LYS A 93 -0.36 -8.79 -8.05
C LYS A 93 -1.11 -8.70 -9.38
N ARG A 94 -2.21 -9.43 -9.47
CA ARG A 94 -3.14 -9.41 -10.61
C ARG A 94 -4.58 -9.10 -10.20
N ARG A 95 -4.79 -8.77 -8.93
CA ARG A 95 -6.08 -8.47 -8.33
C ARG A 95 -5.99 -7.18 -7.53
N ARG A 96 -7.08 -6.77 -6.90
CA ARG A 96 -7.07 -5.54 -6.09
C ARG A 96 -6.21 -5.71 -4.84
N SER A 97 -6.46 -6.77 -4.06
CA SER A 97 -5.67 -7.03 -2.84
C SER A 97 -4.28 -7.54 -3.18
N ALA A 98 -3.28 -7.05 -2.44
CA ALA A 98 -1.90 -7.55 -2.51
C ALA A 98 -1.73 -8.94 -1.87
N PHE A 99 -2.70 -9.43 -1.11
CA PHE A 99 -2.68 -10.77 -0.53
C PHE A 99 -3.18 -11.87 -1.48
N HIS A 100 -3.95 -11.48 -2.53
CA HIS A 100 -4.61 -12.46 -3.37
C HIS A 100 -3.64 -13.09 -4.38
N ASP A 101 -3.35 -14.39 -4.22
CA ASP A 101 -2.46 -15.19 -5.08
C ASP A 101 -1.04 -14.60 -5.27
N THR A 102 -0.43 -14.05 -4.19
CA THR A 102 0.87 -13.36 -4.32
C THR A 102 1.97 -13.86 -3.40
N GLY A 103 1.69 -14.63 -2.39
CA GLY A 103 2.66 -15.01 -1.36
C GLY A 103 3.00 -13.91 -0.34
N LEU A 104 2.29 -12.76 -0.35
CA LEU A 104 2.55 -11.67 0.61
C LEU A 104 2.38 -12.13 2.06
N ASP A 105 1.34 -12.90 2.38
CA ASP A 105 1.12 -13.39 3.74
C ASP A 105 2.29 -14.27 4.22
N THR A 106 2.75 -15.20 3.39
CA THR A 106 3.92 -16.05 3.70
C THR A 106 5.15 -15.20 3.97
N LEU A 107 5.46 -14.24 3.10
CA LEU A 107 6.59 -13.32 3.27
C LEU A 107 6.51 -12.57 4.61
N LEU A 108 5.37 -11.97 4.91
CA LEU A 108 5.19 -11.20 6.15
C LEU A 108 5.32 -12.08 7.40
N ARG A 109 4.78 -13.32 7.37
CA ARG A 109 4.93 -14.30 8.47
C ARG A 109 6.38 -14.70 8.67
N ASP A 110 7.11 -14.99 7.60
CA ASP A 110 8.51 -15.39 7.65
C ASP A 110 9.40 -14.26 8.22
N LEU A 111 9.03 -13.01 8.00
CA LEU A 111 9.69 -11.82 8.57
C LEU A 111 9.24 -11.50 10.01
N GLY A 112 8.30 -12.25 10.58
CA GLY A 112 7.77 -12.01 11.91
C GLY A 112 6.91 -10.74 12.02
N VAL A 113 6.35 -10.28 10.91
CA VAL A 113 5.50 -9.08 10.85
C VAL A 113 4.15 -9.35 11.47
N THR A 114 3.71 -8.45 12.35
CA THR A 114 2.39 -8.47 12.99
C THR A 114 1.53 -7.27 12.61
N GLN A 115 2.16 -6.21 12.10
CA GLN A 115 1.50 -4.96 11.71
C GLN A 115 1.96 -4.52 10.32
N ILE A 116 1.02 -4.06 9.51
CA ILE A 116 1.31 -3.50 8.18
C ILE A 116 0.91 -2.02 8.12
N VAL A 117 1.80 -1.21 7.56
CA VAL A 117 1.54 0.20 7.23
C VAL A 117 1.28 0.29 5.74
N LEU A 118 0.09 0.75 5.34
CA LEU A 118 -0.33 0.82 3.95
C LEU A 118 -0.24 2.25 3.40
N ALA A 119 0.34 2.37 2.23
CA ALA A 119 0.42 3.58 1.42
C ALA A 119 0.16 3.26 -0.06
N GLY A 120 0.01 4.26 -0.91
CA GLY A 120 -0.09 4.08 -2.37
C GLY A 120 -1.48 4.32 -2.96
N VAL A 121 -1.81 3.64 -4.05
CA VAL A 121 -3.02 3.93 -4.87
C VAL A 121 -3.72 2.65 -5.36
N SER A 122 -5.04 2.72 -5.66
CA SER A 122 -5.96 3.81 -5.26
C SER A 122 -6.55 3.49 -3.90
N THR A 123 -6.86 4.53 -3.12
CA THR A 123 -7.36 4.39 -1.74
C THR A 123 -8.54 3.44 -1.64
N SER A 124 -9.60 3.66 -2.45
CA SER A 124 -10.83 2.87 -2.43
C SER A 124 -10.75 1.53 -3.19
N SER A 125 -9.60 1.20 -3.76
CA SER A 125 -9.41 -0.02 -4.55
C SER A 125 -8.27 -0.88 -4.01
N GLY A 126 -7.06 -0.71 -4.52
CA GLY A 126 -5.91 -1.52 -4.13
C GLY A 126 -5.57 -1.43 -2.64
N VAL A 127 -5.56 -0.22 -2.09
CA VAL A 127 -5.25 0.03 -0.68
C VAL A 127 -6.34 -0.55 0.22
N GLU A 128 -7.60 -0.20 -0.01
CA GLU A 128 -8.73 -0.71 0.81
C GLU A 128 -8.86 -2.23 0.73
N SER A 129 -8.74 -2.82 -0.48
CA SER A 129 -8.79 -4.28 -0.64
C SER A 129 -7.66 -4.97 0.12
N THR A 130 -6.46 -4.39 0.12
CA THR A 130 -5.32 -4.93 0.87
C THR A 130 -5.51 -4.75 2.37
N ALA A 131 -6.06 -3.62 2.82
CA ALA A 131 -6.38 -3.37 4.23
C ALA A 131 -7.39 -4.40 4.77
N ARG A 132 -8.47 -4.67 4.02
CA ARG A 132 -9.47 -5.69 4.38
C ARG A 132 -8.85 -7.07 4.50
N SER A 133 -8.08 -7.49 3.49
CA SER A 133 -7.40 -8.77 3.52
C SER A 133 -6.37 -8.86 4.65
N GLY A 134 -5.57 -7.82 4.89
CA GLY A 134 -4.62 -7.78 5.99
C GLY A 134 -5.29 -7.92 7.35
N HIS A 135 -6.41 -7.22 7.55
CA HIS A 135 -7.24 -7.34 8.76
C HIS A 135 -7.79 -8.78 8.93
N ASP A 136 -8.33 -9.35 7.85
CA ASP A 136 -8.87 -10.73 7.85
C ASP A 136 -7.78 -11.78 8.11
N HIS A 137 -6.53 -11.53 7.67
CA HIS A 137 -5.37 -12.36 8.00
C HIS A 137 -4.84 -12.15 9.43
N GLY A 138 -5.40 -11.20 10.19
CA GLY A 138 -5.05 -10.94 11.58
C GLY A 138 -3.88 -9.97 11.80
N TYR A 139 -3.49 -9.21 10.77
CA TYR A 139 -2.51 -8.13 10.95
C TYR A 139 -3.16 -6.90 11.58
N HIS A 140 -2.42 -6.21 12.45
CA HIS A 140 -2.75 -4.83 12.78
C HIS A 140 -2.49 -3.95 11.55
N VAL A 141 -3.46 -3.11 11.19
CA VAL A 141 -3.38 -2.31 9.96
C VAL A 141 -3.27 -0.84 10.32
N VAL A 142 -2.27 -0.17 9.75
CA VAL A 142 -2.10 1.28 9.82
C VAL A 142 -2.23 1.86 8.41
N LEU A 143 -3.05 2.90 8.26
CA LEU A 143 -3.30 3.56 6.98
C LEU A 143 -2.62 4.93 6.99
N ALA A 144 -1.58 5.10 6.16
CA ALA A 144 -0.88 6.38 5.97
C ALA A 144 -1.70 7.29 5.04
N THR A 145 -2.62 8.06 5.62
CA THR A 145 -3.70 8.73 4.86
C THR A 145 -3.23 9.86 3.95
N ASP A 146 -2.08 10.46 4.22
CA ASP A 146 -1.43 11.47 3.39
C ASP A 146 -0.44 10.89 2.38
N ALA A 147 -0.20 9.58 2.44
CA ALA A 147 0.62 8.82 1.49
C ALA A 147 -0.24 7.94 0.57
N MET A 148 -1.53 8.25 0.42
CA MET A 148 -2.46 7.57 -0.48
C MET A 148 -3.45 8.54 -1.11
N THR A 149 -3.97 8.19 -2.28
CA THR A 149 -5.00 8.99 -2.96
C THR A 149 -5.87 8.12 -3.85
N ASP A 150 -6.90 8.72 -4.40
CA ASP A 150 -7.86 8.10 -5.30
C ASP A 150 -8.20 9.07 -6.44
N PRO A 151 -8.47 8.59 -7.66
CA PRO A 151 -8.96 9.45 -8.74
C PRO A 151 -10.24 10.21 -8.40
N ASP A 152 -11.10 9.61 -7.55
CA ASP A 152 -12.28 10.27 -7.00
C ASP A 152 -12.05 10.69 -5.53
N PRO A 153 -11.99 12.00 -5.24
CA PRO A 153 -11.83 12.48 -3.87
C PRO A 153 -12.94 12.06 -2.90
N GLY A 154 -14.14 11.81 -3.42
CA GLY A 154 -15.27 11.31 -2.63
C GLY A 154 -15.04 9.89 -2.14
N SER A 155 -14.54 9.02 -3.01
CA SER A 155 -14.16 7.65 -2.69
C SER A 155 -12.99 7.61 -1.70
N HIS A 156 -11.96 8.44 -1.89
CA HIS A 156 -10.87 8.58 -0.93
C HIS A 156 -11.40 8.92 0.47
N ARG A 157 -12.17 9.99 0.57
CA ARG A 157 -12.74 10.44 1.85
C ARG A 157 -13.63 9.38 2.49
N HIS A 158 -14.48 8.69 1.70
CA HIS A 158 -15.32 7.61 2.20
C HIS A 158 -14.47 6.48 2.84
N SER A 159 -13.43 6.03 2.15
CA SER A 159 -12.54 4.98 2.68
C SER A 159 -11.88 5.44 3.98
N VAL A 160 -11.29 6.63 4.01
CA VAL A 160 -10.59 7.16 5.17
C VAL A 160 -11.52 7.37 6.38
N GLU A 161 -12.70 7.94 6.17
CA GLU A 161 -13.59 8.32 7.28
C GLU A 161 -14.54 7.20 7.74
N ARG A 162 -14.92 6.28 6.84
CA ARG A 162 -15.99 5.31 7.09
C ARG A 162 -15.55 3.86 7.09
N VAL A 163 -14.51 3.53 6.31
CA VAL A 163 -14.05 2.14 6.14
C VAL A 163 -12.84 1.86 7.04
N PHE A 164 -11.78 2.63 6.90
CA PHE A 164 -10.51 2.38 7.59
C PHE A 164 -10.60 2.35 9.12
N PRO A 165 -11.41 3.19 9.79
CA PRO A 165 -11.56 3.10 11.25
C PRO A 165 -12.13 1.77 11.76
N LYS A 166 -12.65 0.93 10.87
CA LYS A 166 -13.16 -0.42 11.19
C LYS A 166 -12.14 -1.52 10.91
N LEU A 167 -11.05 -1.19 10.22
CA LEU A 167 -10.01 -2.14 9.80
C LEU A 167 -8.69 -1.93 10.52
N GLY A 168 -8.44 -0.70 10.99
CA GLY A 168 -7.16 -0.35 11.60
C GLY A 168 -7.10 1.07 12.11
N GLU A 169 -5.90 1.55 12.30
CA GLU A 169 -5.60 2.92 12.75
C GLU A 169 -5.17 3.79 11.56
N THR A 170 -5.50 5.07 11.61
CA THR A 170 -5.12 6.03 10.57
C THR A 170 -4.11 7.03 11.14
N ALA A 171 -3.10 7.39 10.34
CA ALA A 171 -2.09 8.37 10.72
C ALA A 171 -1.54 9.11 9.49
N ALA A 172 -0.96 10.27 9.70
CA ALA A 172 -0.12 10.91 8.71
C ALA A 172 1.28 10.25 8.67
N SER A 173 1.95 10.30 7.52
CA SER A 173 3.30 9.75 7.35
C SER A 173 4.30 10.30 8.38
N ALA A 174 4.26 11.59 8.66
CA ALA A 174 5.12 12.22 9.66
C ALA A 174 4.87 11.68 11.08
N GLU A 175 3.63 11.34 11.43
CA GLU A 175 3.29 10.74 12.71
C GLU A 175 3.87 9.33 12.81
N ILE A 176 3.74 8.51 11.76
CA ILE A 176 4.30 7.15 11.70
C ILE A 176 5.81 7.19 11.83
N ILE A 177 6.49 8.08 11.11
CA ILE A 177 7.95 8.29 11.21
C ILE A 177 8.33 8.68 12.64
N GLY A 178 7.59 9.61 13.26
CA GLY A 178 7.83 9.99 14.65
C GLY A 178 7.64 8.82 15.66
N PHE A 179 6.80 7.84 15.36
CA PHE A 179 6.73 6.60 16.15
C PHE A 179 7.95 5.71 15.94
N LEU A 180 8.47 5.59 14.71
CA LEU A 180 9.70 4.85 14.42
C LEU A 180 10.89 5.44 15.16
N ASP A 181 11.08 6.75 15.11
CA ASP A 181 12.21 7.46 15.72
C ASP A 181 12.25 7.35 17.25
N ARG A 182 11.09 7.19 17.89
CA ARG A 182 11.00 6.99 19.36
C ARG A 182 11.36 5.58 19.82
N ARG A 183 11.58 4.64 18.90
CA ARG A 183 11.93 3.24 19.22
C ARG A 183 13.43 3.05 19.45
N LEU A 184 14.23 4.07 19.14
CA LEU A 184 15.67 4.12 19.43
C LEU A 184 15.90 4.51 20.88
#